data_bfcf27e9afd06900d73319fc00ddb3b5
#
_entry.id   bfcf27e9afd06900d73319fc00ddb3b5
#
_cell.length_a   1.000
_cell.length_b   1.000
_cell.length_c   1.000
_cell.angle_alpha   90.00
_cell.angle_beta   90.00
_cell.angle_gamma   90.00
#
_symmetry.space_group_name_H-M   'P 1'
#
loop_
_entity.id
_entity.type
_entity.pdbx_description
1 polymer ?
#
loop_
_entity_poly.entity_id
_entity_poly.type
_entity_poly.pdbx_seq_one_letter_code
_entity_poly.pdbx_strand_id
1 'polypeptide(L)'
;MSAFPTPHIDAEPCDFAPTVLMPGDPGRSEFIAKNFLSSARLVNNVRGVQGHTGKYRGTTITVMASGMGMPSMGIYSQELFTVFGVERIIRIGSAGGMSGDVGLRDIIAAMATCTDSAYASKFRLPGSFAPTADYPLLSLCEKTAEKLGLREKLHIGTVLTTADSADVFSAAESVKGLISFI
;
A
#
# COMPACT_ATOMS: atom_id res chain seq x y z
N MET A 1 22.90 -5.24 -20.09
CA MET A 1 23.11 -5.32 -18.64
C MET A 1 21.82 -5.84 -18.03
N SER A 2 21.87 -6.83 -17.13
CA SER A 2 20.67 -7.28 -16.42
C SER A 2 20.07 -6.11 -15.64
N ALA A 3 18.75 -5.94 -15.70
CA ALA A 3 18.07 -4.87 -14.95
C ALA A 3 18.00 -5.17 -13.45
N PHE A 4 18.46 -6.34 -13.02
CA PHE A 4 18.45 -6.82 -11.63
C PHE A 4 19.83 -7.42 -11.24
N PRO A 5 20.19 -7.44 -9.94
CA PRO A 5 19.48 -6.76 -8.85
C PRO A 5 19.45 -5.24 -9.04
N THR A 6 18.46 -4.58 -8.42
CA THR A 6 18.39 -3.12 -8.39
C THR A 6 19.15 -2.56 -7.16
N PRO A 7 19.38 -1.24 -7.05
CA PRO A 7 19.99 -0.65 -5.86
C PRO A 7 19.19 -0.86 -4.56
N HIS A 8 17.91 -1.23 -4.64
CA HIS A 8 17.01 -1.31 -3.50
C HIS A 8 16.41 -2.71 -3.30
N ILE A 9 16.51 -3.59 -4.31
CA ILE A 9 15.97 -4.96 -4.27
C ILE A 9 17.05 -5.92 -4.79
N ASP A 10 17.53 -6.79 -3.90
CA ASP A 10 18.51 -7.82 -4.20
C ASP A 10 17.80 -9.17 -4.41
N ALA A 11 17.15 -9.29 -5.57
CA ALA A 11 16.34 -10.45 -5.93
C ALA A 11 16.34 -10.66 -7.46
N GLU A 12 15.80 -11.80 -7.89
CA GLU A 12 15.49 -12.07 -9.29
C GLU A 12 13.99 -11.88 -9.56
N PRO A 13 13.57 -11.63 -10.81
CA PRO A 13 12.15 -11.44 -11.14
C PRO A 13 11.27 -12.61 -10.72
N CYS A 14 11.75 -13.85 -10.80
CA CYS A 14 11.03 -15.05 -10.39
C CYS A 14 10.82 -15.17 -8.85
N ASP A 15 11.48 -14.33 -8.06
CA ASP A 15 11.33 -14.30 -6.62
C ASP A 15 10.04 -13.63 -6.16
N PHE A 16 9.46 -12.77 -6.98
CA PHE A 16 8.25 -12.04 -6.69
C PHE A 16 7.01 -12.69 -7.29
N ALA A 17 5.91 -12.64 -6.55
CA ALA A 17 4.61 -12.98 -7.06
C ALA A 17 4.02 -11.80 -7.88
N PRO A 18 3.08 -12.05 -8.80
CA PRO A 18 2.40 -10.98 -9.54
C PRO A 18 1.63 -10.01 -8.65
N THR A 19 1.30 -10.41 -7.43
CA THR A 19 0.60 -9.58 -6.44
C THR A 19 1.47 -9.39 -5.20
N VAL A 20 1.69 -8.14 -4.82
CA VAL A 20 2.47 -7.77 -3.64
C VAL A 20 1.60 -7.02 -2.65
N LEU A 21 1.59 -7.46 -1.40
CA LEU A 21 1.05 -6.70 -0.27
C LEU A 21 2.17 -5.84 0.31
N MET A 22 1.93 -4.53 0.43
CA MET A 22 2.96 -3.58 0.86
C MET A 22 2.56 -2.86 2.16
N PRO A 23 2.89 -3.40 3.34
CA PRO A 23 2.89 -2.60 4.58
C PRO A 23 4.04 -1.58 4.56
N GLY A 24 3.89 -0.48 5.29
CA GLY A 24 4.98 0.50 5.46
C GLY A 24 6.13 -0.04 6.30
N ASP A 25 5.80 -0.77 7.36
CA ASP A 25 6.72 -1.25 8.38
C ASP A 25 7.30 -2.64 8.03
N PRO A 26 8.66 -2.81 8.04
CA PRO A 26 9.29 -4.11 7.84
C PRO A 26 8.87 -5.17 8.86
N GLY A 27 8.69 -4.80 10.12
CA GLY A 27 8.21 -5.72 11.15
C GLY A 27 6.82 -6.25 10.86
N ARG A 28 5.94 -5.42 10.26
CA ARG A 28 4.62 -5.87 9.80
C ARG A 28 4.71 -6.80 8.60
N SER A 29 5.65 -6.55 7.67
CA SER A 29 5.92 -7.46 6.56
C SER A 29 6.33 -8.85 7.06
N GLU A 30 7.26 -8.90 7.99
CA GLU A 30 7.70 -10.14 8.63
C GLU A 30 6.58 -10.84 9.40
N PHE A 31 5.78 -10.08 10.16
CA PHE A 31 4.63 -10.61 10.90
C PHE A 31 3.62 -11.27 9.97
N ILE A 32 3.27 -10.61 8.86
CA ILE A 32 2.33 -11.16 7.88
C ILE A 32 2.90 -12.43 7.24
N ALA A 33 4.17 -12.39 6.85
CA ALA A 33 4.82 -13.56 6.26
C ALA A 33 4.82 -14.76 7.21
N LYS A 34 5.17 -14.57 8.48
CA LYS A 34 5.25 -15.65 9.49
C LYS A 34 3.89 -16.21 9.87
N ASN A 35 2.86 -15.38 9.92
CA ASN A 35 1.56 -15.82 10.47
C ASN A 35 0.54 -16.22 9.41
N PHE A 36 0.70 -15.76 8.17
CA PHE A 36 -0.30 -15.97 7.13
C PHE A 36 0.21 -16.71 5.90
N LEU A 37 1.52 -16.73 5.64
CA LEU A 37 2.06 -17.43 4.48
C LEU A 37 2.65 -18.78 4.86
N SER A 38 2.31 -19.82 4.11
CA SER A 38 3.01 -21.09 4.16
C SER A 38 4.22 -21.06 3.24
N SER A 39 5.30 -21.75 3.64
CA SER A 39 6.57 -21.81 2.88
C SER A 39 7.13 -20.42 2.53
N ALA A 40 6.97 -19.47 3.43
CA ALA A 40 7.49 -18.12 3.23
C ALA A 40 9.03 -18.14 3.20
N ARG A 41 9.61 -17.52 2.18
CA ARG A 41 11.06 -17.29 2.08
C ARG A 41 11.35 -15.81 1.97
N LEU A 42 12.44 -15.38 2.58
CA LEU A 42 12.95 -14.02 2.44
C LEU A 42 13.51 -13.84 1.03
N VAL A 43 13.05 -12.83 0.30
CA VAL A 43 13.48 -12.52 -1.08
C VAL A 43 14.19 -11.18 -1.18
N ASN A 44 14.00 -10.29 -0.21
CA ASN A 44 14.72 -9.03 -0.13
C ASN A 44 14.94 -8.61 1.33
N ASN A 45 16.10 -8.04 1.62
CA ASN A 45 16.40 -7.38 2.91
C ASN A 45 17.35 -6.19 2.74
N VAL A 46 17.43 -5.63 1.55
CA VAL A 46 18.24 -4.44 1.29
C VAL A 46 17.69 -3.29 2.13
N ARG A 47 18.57 -2.61 2.87
CA ARG A 47 18.22 -1.50 3.79
C ARG A 47 17.20 -1.88 4.88
N GLY A 48 17.06 -3.16 5.20
CA GLY A 48 16.06 -3.64 6.15
C GLY A 48 14.63 -3.67 5.61
N VAL A 49 14.42 -3.38 4.33
CA VAL A 49 13.12 -3.46 3.68
C VAL A 49 12.86 -4.92 3.29
N GLN A 50 12.27 -5.64 4.23
CA GLN A 50 12.04 -7.06 4.09
C GLN A 50 10.93 -7.39 3.11
N GLY A 51 11.22 -8.30 2.18
CA GLY A 51 10.26 -8.91 1.28
C GLY A 51 10.25 -10.43 1.45
N HIS A 52 9.05 -11.01 1.52
CA HIS A 52 8.85 -12.45 1.68
C HIS A 52 7.86 -12.96 0.65
N THR A 53 8.19 -14.03 -0.04
CA THR A 53 7.28 -14.72 -0.96
C THR A 53 6.87 -16.06 -0.39
N GLY A 54 5.59 -16.37 -0.41
CA GLY A 54 5.03 -17.62 0.10
C GLY A 54 3.63 -17.87 -0.43
N LYS A 55 2.91 -18.81 0.15
CA LYS A 55 1.55 -19.17 -0.28
C LYS A 55 0.51 -18.78 0.76
N TYR A 56 -0.55 -18.12 0.32
CA TYR A 56 -1.75 -17.89 1.10
C TYR A 56 -2.92 -18.63 0.44
N ARG A 57 -3.51 -19.60 1.13
CA ARG A 57 -4.60 -20.45 0.60
C ARG A 57 -4.31 -21.02 -0.79
N GLY A 58 -3.08 -21.46 -1.02
CA GLY A 58 -2.64 -22.05 -2.29
C GLY A 58 -2.16 -21.05 -3.35
N THR A 59 -2.43 -19.77 -3.19
CA THR A 59 -1.99 -18.72 -4.11
C THR A 59 -0.65 -18.15 -3.67
N THR A 60 0.29 -18.01 -4.60
CA THR A 60 1.58 -17.35 -4.31
C THR A 60 1.39 -15.85 -4.21
N ILE A 61 1.85 -15.27 -3.11
CA ILE A 61 1.84 -13.82 -2.87
C ILE A 61 3.20 -13.41 -2.32
N THR A 62 3.58 -12.17 -2.58
CA THR A 62 4.70 -11.52 -1.90
C THR A 62 4.17 -10.50 -0.89
N VAL A 63 4.80 -10.42 0.26
CA VAL A 63 4.62 -9.34 1.23
C VAL A 63 5.94 -8.61 1.36
N MET A 64 5.99 -7.34 1.04
CA MET A 64 7.22 -6.54 1.09
C MET A 64 6.94 -5.17 1.69
N ALA A 65 7.78 -4.73 2.61
CA ALA A 65 7.65 -3.39 3.18
C ALA A 65 7.89 -2.30 2.13
N SER A 66 7.22 -1.17 2.27
CA SER A 66 7.45 0.01 1.42
C SER A 66 8.36 1.06 2.05
N GLY A 67 8.64 0.95 3.35
CA GLY A 67 9.17 2.07 4.12
C GLY A 67 8.12 3.17 4.32
N MET A 68 8.55 4.33 4.80
CA MET A 68 7.70 5.48 5.07
C MET A 68 7.72 6.49 3.93
N GLY A 69 6.55 7.11 3.70
CA GLY A 69 6.40 8.24 2.81
C GLY A 69 6.31 7.90 1.33
N MET A 70 5.80 8.84 0.56
CA MET A 70 5.59 8.72 -0.89
C MET A 70 6.89 8.45 -1.67
N PRO A 71 8.05 9.06 -1.36
CA PRO A 71 9.28 8.78 -2.09
C PRO A 71 9.74 7.33 -1.95
N SER A 72 9.69 6.75 -0.74
CA SER A 72 10.05 5.36 -0.51
C SER A 72 9.10 4.41 -1.24
N MET A 73 7.79 4.60 -1.08
CA MET A 73 6.79 3.84 -1.82
C MET A 73 7.00 3.93 -3.33
N GLY A 74 7.33 5.12 -3.85
CA GLY A 74 7.58 5.36 -5.27
C GLY A 74 8.79 4.59 -5.81
N ILE A 75 9.87 4.49 -5.04
CA ILE A 75 11.07 3.71 -5.42
C ILE A 75 10.70 2.23 -5.56
N TYR A 76 10.17 1.63 -4.51
CA TYR A 76 9.90 0.19 -4.51
C TYR A 76 8.80 -0.21 -5.50
N SER A 77 7.71 0.56 -5.60
CA SER A 77 6.66 0.25 -6.57
C SER A 77 7.14 0.36 -8.01
N GLN A 78 7.96 1.37 -8.33
CA GLN A 78 8.55 1.52 -9.64
C GLN A 78 9.41 0.31 -10.01
N GLU A 79 10.32 -0.11 -9.13
CA GLU A 79 11.19 -1.26 -9.40
C GLU A 79 10.39 -2.55 -9.51
N LEU A 80 9.43 -2.79 -8.63
CA LEU A 80 8.58 -3.98 -8.67
C LEU A 80 7.80 -4.10 -9.97
N PHE A 81 7.22 -3.01 -10.47
CA PHE A 81 6.48 -3.03 -11.73
C PHE A 81 7.38 -3.14 -12.96
N THR A 82 8.52 -2.42 -12.98
CA THR A 82 9.32 -2.29 -14.20
C THR A 82 10.40 -3.36 -14.36
N VAL A 83 10.88 -3.94 -13.23
CA VAL A 83 12.00 -4.88 -13.24
C VAL A 83 11.57 -6.28 -12.81
N PHE A 84 10.71 -6.40 -11.81
CA PHE A 84 10.37 -7.69 -11.20
C PHE A 84 9.04 -8.28 -11.67
N GLY A 85 8.38 -7.67 -12.66
CA GLY A 85 7.17 -8.21 -13.29
C GLY A 85 5.94 -8.27 -12.37
N VAL A 86 5.92 -7.48 -11.30
CA VAL A 86 4.75 -7.35 -10.44
C VAL A 86 3.62 -6.65 -11.20
N GLU A 87 2.42 -7.17 -11.10
CA GLU A 87 1.24 -6.66 -11.80
C GLU A 87 0.33 -5.83 -10.87
N ARG A 88 0.32 -6.16 -9.58
CA ARG A 88 -0.61 -5.58 -8.59
C ARG A 88 0.11 -5.31 -7.28
N ILE A 89 -0.10 -4.13 -6.74
CA ILE A 89 0.35 -3.76 -5.40
C ILE A 89 -0.87 -3.34 -4.58
N ILE A 90 -1.02 -3.96 -3.41
CA ILE A 90 -2.04 -3.60 -2.42
C ILE A 90 -1.31 -3.06 -1.20
N ARG A 91 -1.39 -1.75 -0.99
CA ARG A 91 -0.82 -1.15 0.21
C ARG A 91 -1.74 -1.40 1.40
N ILE A 92 -1.14 -1.89 2.47
CA ILE A 92 -1.83 -2.13 3.75
C ILE A 92 -1.15 -1.36 4.86
N GLY A 93 -1.91 -0.48 5.48
CA GLY A 93 -1.41 0.44 6.50
C GLY A 93 -2.40 0.60 7.65
N SER A 94 -2.05 1.46 8.57
CA SER A 94 -2.95 2.03 9.56
C SER A 94 -3.31 3.45 9.16
N ALA A 95 -4.46 3.93 9.58
CA ALA A 95 -4.97 5.23 9.24
C ALA A 95 -5.69 5.86 10.43
N GLY A 96 -5.73 7.18 10.50
CA GLY A 96 -6.58 7.92 11.44
C GLY A 96 -7.93 8.23 10.80
N GLY A 97 -9.04 7.98 11.48
CA GLY A 97 -10.36 8.38 11.01
C GLY A 97 -10.57 9.89 11.22
N MET A 98 -10.98 10.59 10.16
CA MET A 98 -11.34 12.02 10.20
C MET A 98 -12.86 12.22 10.24
N SER A 99 -13.64 11.24 9.80
CA SER A 99 -15.09 11.25 9.91
C SER A 99 -15.53 10.66 11.24
N GLY A 100 -16.59 11.24 11.85
CA GLY A 100 -17.23 10.69 13.02
C GLY A 100 -17.88 9.32 12.83
N ASP A 101 -18.07 8.91 11.56
CA ASP A 101 -18.65 7.61 11.22
C ASP A 101 -17.62 6.47 11.22
N VAL A 102 -16.33 6.80 11.34
CA VAL A 102 -15.25 5.81 11.33
C VAL A 102 -14.87 5.45 12.75
N GLY A 103 -15.14 4.20 13.12
CA GLY A 103 -14.80 3.66 14.43
C GLY A 103 -13.40 3.04 14.50
N LEU A 104 -12.96 2.75 15.72
CA LEU A 104 -11.71 2.00 15.93
C LEU A 104 -11.83 0.60 15.32
N ARG A 105 -10.78 0.18 14.61
CA ARG A 105 -10.69 -1.11 13.92
C ARG A 105 -11.61 -1.23 12.70
N ASP A 106 -12.15 -0.13 12.21
CA ASP A 106 -12.79 -0.13 10.91
C ASP A 106 -11.76 -0.23 9.79
N ILE A 107 -12.22 -0.67 8.63
CA ILE A 107 -11.40 -0.86 7.44
C ILE A 107 -11.68 0.29 6.48
N ILE A 108 -10.63 0.92 5.99
CA ILE A 108 -10.75 1.96 4.97
C ILE A 108 -10.17 1.46 3.66
N ALA A 109 -11.00 1.39 2.63
CA ALA A 109 -10.57 1.16 1.27
C ALA A 109 -10.46 2.50 0.54
N ALA A 110 -9.24 2.93 0.31
CA ALA A 110 -8.97 4.19 -0.36
C ALA A 110 -9.39 4.12 -1.83
N MET A 111 -10.39 4.90 -2.20
CA MET A 111 -10.86 5.06 -3.58
C MET A 111 -10.00 6.07 -4.34
N ALA A 112 -9.59 7.14 -3.67
CA ALA A 112 -8.76 8.20 -4.21
C ALA A 112 -7.86 8.76 -3.10
N THR A 113 -6.86 9.52 -3.49
CA THR A 113 -5.94 10.15 -2.54
C THR A 113 -5.83 11.65 -2.82
N CYS A 114 -5.95 12.45 -1.77
CA CYS A 114 -5.51 13.85 -1.76
C CYS A 114 -4.15 13.96 -1.09
N THR A 115 -3.40 15.00 -1.39
CA THR A 115 -2.12 15.29 -0.76
C THR A 115 -1.83 16.78 -0.76
N ASP A 116 -1.14 17.25 0.26
CA ASP A 116 -0.54 18.58 0.37
C ASP A 116 0.88 18.61 -0.22
N SER A 117 1.41 17.47 -0.62
CA SER A 117 2.76 17.32 -1.13
C SER A 117 2.87 17.66 -2.62
N ALA A 118 3.98 18.28 -3.00
CA ALA A 118 4.33 18.49 -4.40
C ALA A 118 4.92 17.24 -5.09
N TYR A 119 4.79 16.04 -4.50
CA TYR A 119 5.41 14.82 -5.02
C TYR A 119 5.04 14.53 -6.48
N ALA A 120 3.79 14.78 -6.87
CA ALA A 120 3.32 14.54 -8.23
C ALA A 120 3.97 15.48 -9.28
N SER A 121 4.48 16.66 -8.86
CA SER A 121 5.09 17.63 -9.79
C SER A 121 6.34 17.09 -10.49
N LYS A 122 7.02 16.11 -9.88
CA LYS A 122 8.20 15.47 -10.50
C LYS A 122 7.87 14.71 -11.79
N PHE A 123 6.62 14.30 -11.98
CA PHE A 123 6.19 13.62 -13.20
C PHE A 123 5.95 14.58 -14.38
N ARG A 124 5.97 15.89 -14.13
CA ARG A 124 5.81 16.95 -15.14
C ARG A 124 4.58 16.76 -16.03
N LEU A 125 3.50 16.24 -15.46
CA LEU A 125 2.24 16.07 -16.17
C LEU A 125 1.60 17.44 -16.39
N PRO A 126 1.01 17.70 -17.56
CA PRO A 126 0.23 18.91 -17.80
C PRO A 126 -1.09 18.83 -17.00
N GLY A 127 -1.30 19.78 -16.09
CA GLY A 127 -2.49 19.83 -15.23
C GLY A 127 -2.33 19.07 -13.91
N SER A 128 -3.47 18.75 -13.29
CA SER A 128 -3.53 18.06 -12.00
C SER A 128 -3.77 16.56 -12.19
N PHE A 129 -2.99 15.76 -11.51
CA PHE A 129 -3.18 14.31 -11.46
C PHE A 129 -4.07 13.95 -10.27
N ALA A 130 -5.12 13.16 -10.52
CA ALA A 130 -6.02 12.63 -9.50
C ALA A 130 -5.70 11.13 -9.28
N PRO A 131 -4.92 10.75 -8.26
CA PRO A 131 -4.60 9.36 -8.00
C PRO A 131 -5.83 8.61 -7.50
N THR A 132 -6.23 7.58 -8.23
CA THR A 132 -7.34 6.70 -7.91
C THR A 132 -6.88 5.27 -7.78
N ALA A 133 -7.59 4.48 -6.98
CA ALA A 133 -7.36 3.05 -6.89
C ALA A 133 -7.82 2.32 -8.17
N ASP A 134 -7.25 1.15 -8.40
CA ASP A 134 -7.75 0.22 -9.41
C ASP A 134 -9.15 -0.26 -9.03
N TYR A 135 -10.13 0.04 -9.89
CA TYR A 135 -11.55 -0.27 -9.60
C TYR A 135 -11.83 -1.77 -9.43
N PRO A 136 -11.30 -2.68 -10.27
CA PRO A 136 -11.40 -4.11 -10.04
C PRO A 136 -10.95 -4.56 -8.66
N LEU A 137 -9.79 -4.08 -8.17
CA LEU A 137 -9.29 -4.40 -6.83
C LEU A 137 -10.17 -3.81 -5.73
N LEU A 138 -10.64 -2.58 -5.89
CA LEU A 138 -11.54 -1.94 -4.94
C LEU A 138 -12.88 -2.68 -4.84
N SER A 139 -13.49 -3.03 -5.96
CA SER A 139 -14.72 -3.82 -6.02
C SER A 139 -14.55 -5.21 -5.39
N LEU A 140 -13.38 -5.83 -5.60
CA LEU A 140 -13.06 -7.12 -4.97
C LEU A 140 -12.92 -7.00 -3.46
N CYS A 141 -12.34 -5.90 -2.96
CA CYS A 141 -12.25 -5.61 -1.53
C CYS A 141 -13.64 -5.53 -0.91
N GLU A 142 -14.57 -4.78 -1.52
CA GLU A 142 -15.96 -4.65 -1.04
C GLU A 142 -16.67 -6.00 -1.00
N LYS A 143 -16.66 -6.75 -2.10
CA LYS A 143 -17.26 -8.10 -2.17
C LYS A 143 -16.65 -9.08 -1.15
N THR A 144 -15.36 -8.90 -0.85
CA THR A 144 -14.69 -9.73 0.16
C THR A 144 -15.15 -9.37 1.56
N ALA A 145 -15.30 -8.07 1.86
CA ALA A 145 -15.83 -7.62 3.13
C ALA A 145 -17.27 -8.13 3.37
N GLU A 146 -18.12 -8.10 2.34
CA GLU A 146 -19.46 -8.69 2.40
C GLU A 146 -19.42 -10.17 2.76
N LYS A 147 -18.61 -10.95 2.05
CA LYS A 147 -18.45 -12.40 2.31
C LYS A 147 -17.93 -12.73 3.71
N LEU A 148 -17.15 -11.82 4.29
CA LEU A 148 -16.60 -11.97 5.64
C LEU A 148 -17.49 -11.37 6.74
N GLY A 149 -18.64 -10.79 6.39
CA GLY A 149 -19.52 -10.11 7.35
C GLY A 149 -18.93 -8.82 7.91
N LEU A 150 -18.03 -8.18 7.17
CA LEU A 150 -17.34 -6.96 7.56
C LEU A 150 -17.81 -5.71 6.80
N ARG A 151 -18.91 -5.81 6.04
CA ARG A 151 -19.38 -4.70 5.18
C ARG A 151 -19.67 -3.43 5.98
N GLU A 152 -20.27 -3.56 7.15
CA GLU A 152 -20.60 -2.43 8.05
C GLU A 152 -19.37 -1.75 8.65
N LYS A 153 -18.21 -2.42 8.61
CA LYS A 153 -16.92 -1.88 9.07
C LYS A 153 -16.05 -1.37 7.91
N LEU A 154 -16.52 -1.53 6.69
CA LEU A 154 -15.77 -1.09 5.51
C LEU A 154 -16.28 0.27 5.05
N HIS A 155 -15.39 1.26 5.09
CA HIS A 155 -15.60 2.59 4.54
C HIS A 155 -14.81 2.73 3.23
N ILE A 156 -15.47 3.17 2.17
CA ILE A 156 -14.83 3.43 0.88
C ILE A 156 -14.85 4.95 0.67
N GLY A 157 -13.68 5.55 0.50
CA GLY A 157 -13.61 7.00 0.37
C GLY A 157 -12.23 7.52 0.00
N THR A 158 -12.11 8.83 0.00
CA THR A 158 -10.84 9.51 -0.28
C THR A 158 -9.99 9.56 1.00
N VAL A 159 -8.70 9.29 0.85
CA VAL A 159 -7.72 9.43 1.93
C VAL A 159 -6.86 10.67 1.71
N LEU A 160 -6.38 11.26 2.80
CA LEU A 160 -5.36 12.29 2.74
C LEU A 160 -4.02 11.67 3.09
N THR A 161 -3.02 11.87 2.24
CA THR A 161 -1.63 11.60 2.56
C THR A 161 -0.89 12.92 2.66
N THR A 162 -0.21 13.14 3.78
CA THR A 162 0.50 14.39 4.06
C THR A 162 1.98 14.14 4.30
N ALA A 163 2.80 15.13 3.97
CA ALA A 163 4.23 15.12 4.27
C ALA A 163 4.51 15.56 5.72
N ASP A 164 3.59 16.29 6.34
CA ASP A 164 3.72 16.77 7.71
C ASP A 164 2.51 16.33 8.56
N SER A 165 2.78 15.56 9.60
CA SER A 165 1.75 15.07 10.52
C SER A 165 1.24 16.13 11.50
N ALA A 166 1.94 17.26 11.66
CA ALA A 166 1.55 18.31 12.61
C ALA A 166 0.36 19.13 12.12
N ASP A 167 0.26 19.37 10.80
CA ASP A 167 -0.83 20.15 10.20
C ASP A 167 -2.11 19.35 9.95
N VAL A 168 -2.04 18.06 10.17
CA VAL A 168 -3.11 17.14 9.91
C VAL A 168 -4.38 17.43 10.69
N PHE A 169 -4.24 17.76 11.97
CA PHE A 169 -5.39 18.05 12.83
C PHE A 169 -6.06 19.38 12.49
N SER A 170 -5.32 20.38 12.04
CA SER A 170 -5.88 21.65 11.59
C SER A 170 -6.57 21.53 10.22
N ALA A 171 -6.05 20.72 9.33
CA ALA A 171 -6.68 20.42 8.03
C ALA A 171 -7.95 19.58 8.19
N ALA A 172 -8.01 18.70 9.19
CA ALA A 172 -9.16 17.83 9.45
C ALA A 172 -10.45 18.61 9.80
N GLU A 173 -10.33 19.74 10.50
CA GLU A 173 -11.48 20.61 10.80
C GLU A 173 -12.06 21.30 9.57
N SER A 174 -11.26 21.53 8.54
CA SER A 174 -11.68 22.24 7.33
C SER A 174 -12.24 21.34 6.22
N VAL A 175 -12.07 20.01 6.32
CA VAL A 175 -12.46 19.06 5.27
C VAL A 175 -13.43 18.02 5.82
N LYS A 176 -14.69 18.42 6.02
CA LYS A 176 -15.76 17.48 6.39
C LYS A 176 -15.99 16.48 5.26
N GLY A 177 -15.80 15.20 5.54
CA GLY A 177 -16.06 14.09 4.61
C GLY A 177 -14.84 13.39 4.02
N LEU A 178 -13.63 13.79 4.38
CA LEU A 178 -12.43 12.99 4.07
C LEU A 178 -12.24 11.86 5.10
N ILE A 179 -11.96 10.68 4.57
CA ILE A 179 -11.74 9.49 5.38
C ILE A 179 -10.26 9.17 5.34
N SER A 180 -9.54 9.42 6.44
CA SER A 180 -8.29 8.78 6.77
C SER A 180 -6.96 9.36 6.31
N PHE A 181 -5.99 9.06 7.13
CA PHE A 181 -4.55 9.31 7.09
C PHE A 181 -3.73 8.10 6.72
N ILE A 182 -2.65 8.32 6.01
CA ILE A 182 -1.47 7.44 6.02
C ILE A 182 -0.24 8.27 6.29
#